data_4c07dc048361b12a6adc0aac6796cf4e
#
_entry.id   4c07dc048361b12a6adc0aac6796cf4e
#
_cell.length_a   1.000
_cell.length_b   1.000
_cell.length_c   1.000
_cell.angle_alpha   90.00
_cell.angle_beta   90.00
_cell.angle_gamma   90.00
#
_symmetry.space_group_name_H-M   'P 1'
#
loop_
_entity.id
_entity.type
_entity.pdbx_description
1 polymer ?
#
loop_
_entity_poly.entity_id
_entity_poly.type
_entity_poly.pdbx_seq_one_letter_code
_entity_poly.pdbx_strand_id
1 'polypeptide(L)'
;VCGEMTREQEQGLTGWVRGGGGLFAIHCANAEMDAFKEYQEMVGTRFAGHGPVAEFGVEMAEDCGDILPRLSPSFAITDEFYMLERKTDAELRDFQHGMWQFERHSMGYVRDYGEGRVLYTALGHDERAFAHPDYQDLCAKALRYVCGLNEEKTIRIGLLGYGPAFKMGHHHSERIAATQGFELVAVCDRDPARLEAAKEEQGEHLATFTDAEEMARSGAIDLGIVILPHAFHAWGIKTLLTAGVNVITEKPFAVKVEDCDEVIALAKEKGVMLSVYHNRHWDPDVLTLLHVIESGLLGEVYSLECHMVGFGRPGQAWRSHKPISGGALYDMGAHQFEKVLQLLPKSNRKGEPINRKASLYGNFSKCKWYDTTNEDYIRAYARFDGGVEAQVVVSSLCAASKPLWTVLGTEGAAVVEDWGSGAHVTSVDAAGVRREIHIPAVQKLNGYYKNVADHLLCDFPLIITPKWAKGPIQLIEGCEQAANRDEVVKVSFDF
;
A
#
# COMPACT_ATOMS: atom_id res chain seq x y z
N VAL A 1 3.01 -30.08 11.62
CA VAL A 1 2.64 -31.48 11.78
C VAL A 1 3.74 -32.13 12.62
N CYS A 2 3.52 -32.20 13.93
CA CYS A 2 4.31 -33.05 14.80
C CYS A 2 3.85 -34.48 14.52
N GLY A 3 4.49 -35.16 13.63
CA GLY A 3 4.15 -36.53 13.21
C GLY A 3 5.35 -37.44 13.36
N GLU A 4 5.07 -38.73 13.54
CA GLU A 4 6.11 -39.75 13.47
C GLU A 4 6.63 -39.82 12.03
N MET A 5 7.89 -39.54 11.84
CA MET A 5 8.61 -39.68 10.58
C MET A 5 9.37 -41.02 10.62
N THR A 6 9.42 -41.77 9.52
CA THR A 6 10.30 -42.95 9.48
C THR A 6 11.74 -42.54 9.18
N ARG A 7 12.70 -43.45 9.40
CA ARG A 7 14.11 -43.14 9.07
C ARG A 7 14.33 -42.97 7.58
N GLU A 8 13.60 -43.68 6.74
CA GLU A 8 13.65 -43.53 5.29
C GLU A 8 13.12 -42.14 4.87
N GLN A 9 12.06 -41.63 5.54
CA GLN A 9 11.54 -40.29 5.30
C GLN A 9 12.52 -39.20 5.74
N GLU A 10 13.16 -39.36 6.92
CA GLU A 10 14.22 -38.47 7.38
C GLU A 10 15.37 -38.41 6.36
N GLN A 11 15.90 -39.58 5.96
CA GLN A 11 17.01 -39.65 5.00
C GLN A 11 16.61 -39.09 3.63
N GLY A 12 15.40 -39.38 3.17
CA GLY A 12 14.88 -38.87 1.89
C GLY A 12 14.79 -37.33 1.91
N LEU A 13 14.23 -36.73 2.98
CA LEU A 13 14.12 -35.29 3.12
C LEU A 13 15.49 -34.61 3.26
N THR A 14 16.31 -35.07 4.19
CA THR A 14 17.63 -34.48 4.43
C THR A 14 18.55 -34.65 3.23
N GLY A 15 18.48 -35.80 2.54
CA GLY A 15 19.20 -36.03 1.31
C GLY A 15 18.76 -35.14 0.16
N TRP A 16 17.46 -34.92 0.01
CA TRP A 16 16.92 -34.00 -1.00
C TRP A 16 17.37 -32.57 -0.77
N VAL A 17 17.28 -32.07 0.48
CA VAL A 17 17.76 -30.71 0.80
C VAL A 17 19.27 -30.62 0.59
N ARG A 18 20.07 -31.60 1.06
CA ARG A 18 21.54 -31.63 0.87
C ARG A 18 21.94 -31.61 -0.61
N GLY A 19 21.11 -32.17 -1.49
CA GLY A 19 21.32 -32.20 -2.94
C GLY A 19 20.80 -30.97 -3.70
N GLY A 20 20.47 -29.86 -3.02
CA GLY A 20 20.05 -28.59 -3.64
C GLY A 20 18.57 -28.23 -3.45
N GLY A 21 17.80 -29.05 -2.73
CA GLY A 21 16.41 -28.74 -2.37
C GLY A 21 16.29 -27.61 -1.35
N GLY A 22 15.12 -27.00 -1.25
CA GLY A 22 14.84 -25.94 -0.29
C GLY A 22 13.83 -26.35 0.78
N LEU A 23 14.11 -26.09 2.05
CA LEU A 23 13.19 -26.34 3.15
C LEU A 23 12.73 -25.01 3.77
N PHE A 24 11.42 -24.77 3.78
CA PHE A 24 10.80 -23.73 4.61
C PHE A 24 10.17 -24.42 5.83
N ALA A 25 10.79 -24.29 6.98
CA ALA A 25 10.37 -24.85 8.26
C ALA A 25 9.62 -23.79 9.08
N ILE A 26 8.41 -24.10 9.53
CA ILE A 26 7.51 -23.17 10.19
C ILE A 26 7.19 -23.66 11.59
N HIS A 27 7.30 -22.77 12.58
CA HIS A 27 6.82 -22.93 13.95
C HIS A 27 7.25 -24.28 14.56
N CYS A 28 6.31 -25.18 14.79
CA CYS A 28 6.56 -26.49 15.40
C CYS A 28 7.39 -27.47 14.55
N ALA A 29 7.89 -27.05 13.38
CA ALA A 29 8.75 -27.90 12.54
C ALA A 29 10.07 -28.33 13.24
N ASN A 30 10.48 -27.66 14.33
CA ASN A 30 11.64 -28.01 15.16
C ASN A 30 11.26 -28.58 16.55
N ALA A 31 9.96 -28.86 16.79
CA ALA A 31 9.47 -29.43 18.04
C ALA A 31 9.40 -30.97 17.95
N GLU A 32 9.66 -31.65 19.08
CA GLU A 32 9.52 -33.11 19.25
C GLU A 32 10.27 -33.98 18.24
N MET A 33 11.39 -33.48 17.70
CA MET A 33 12.21 -34.16 16.69
C MET A 33 13.47 -34.83 17.25
N ASP A 34 13.53 -35.09 18.57
CA ASP A 34 14.71 -35.64 19.27
C ASP A 34 15.17 -37.01 18.72
N ALA A 35 14.27 -37.79 18.16
CA ALA A 35 14.57 -39.07 17.53
C ALA A 35 15.22 -38.95 16.15
N PHE A 36 15.14 -37.77 15.50
CA PHE A 36 15.57 -37.52 14.12
C PHE A 36 16.76 -36.58 14.08
N LYS A 37 17.93 -37.11 14.34
CA LYS A 37 19.16 -36.31 14.53
C LYS A 37 19.63 -35.61 13.25
N GLU A 38 19.48 -36.24 12.08
CA GLU A 38 19.86 -35.62 10.80
C GLU A 38 18.91 -34.48 10.45
N TYR A 39 17.61 -34.63 10.74
CA TYR A 39 16.63 -33.59 10.58
C TYR A 39 16.91 -32.39 11.53
N GLN A 40 17.19 -32.64 12.82
CA GLN A 40 17.55 -31.59 13.77
C GLN A 40 18.81 -30.83 13.34
N GLU A 41 19.84 -31.56 12.90
CA GLU A 41 21.05 -30.95 12.35
C GLU A 41 20.74 -30.11 11.11
N MET A 42 19.88 -30.60 10.20
CA MET A 42 19.46 -29.86 9.02
C MET A 42 18.69 -28.59 9.39
N VAL A 43 17.70 -28.66 10.27
CA VAL A 43 16.93 -27.48 10.71
C VAL A 43 17.80 -26.54 11.56
N GLY A 44 18.64 -27.08 12.43
CA GLY A 44 19.64 -26.31 13.17
C GLY A 44 19.24 -25.86 14.57
N THR A 45 17.96 -25.85 14.89
CA THR A 45 17.45 -25.53 16.24
C THR A 45 16.42 -26.54 16.72
N ARG A 46 16.15 -26.50 18.03
CA ARG A 46 15.07 -27.22 18.71
C ARG A 46 14.20 -26.23 19.48
N PHE A 47 12.91 -26.50 19.54
CA PHE A 47 12.00 -25.86 20.44
C PHE A 47 12.43 -26.06 21.92
N ALA A 48 12.56 -24.97 22.65
CA ALA A 48 12.97 -24.98 24.09
C ALA A 48 11.82 -24.56 25.01
N GLY A 49 10.82 -23.85 24.49
CA GLY A 49 9.65 -23.40 25.24
C GLY A 49 8.96 -22.23 24.53
N HIS A 50 7.81 -21.84 25.02
CA HIS A 50 7.06 -20.70 24.50
C HIS A 50 6.36 -19.91 25.62
N GLY A 51 6.06 -18.64 25.35
CA GLY A 51 5.13 -17.83 26.12
C GLY A 51 3.66 -18.17 25.81
N PRO A 52 2.70 -17.52 26.50
CA PRO A 52 1.30 -17.62 26.11
C PRO A 52 1.10 -17.01 24.70
N VAL A 53 0.03 -17.41 24.01
CA VAL A 53 -0.39 -16.70 22.81
C VAL A 53 -0.76 -15.28 23.18
N ALA A 54 0.00 -14.32 22.67
CA ALA A 54 -0.14 -12.90 22.98
C ALA A 54 0.37 -12.05 21.78
N GLU A 55 0.04 -10.77 21.78
CA GLU A 55 0.64 -9.82 20.85
C GLU A 55 2.06 -9.46 21.29
N PHE A 56 3.00 -9.51 20.35
CA PHE A 56 4.38 -9.09 20.55
C PHE A 56 4.97 -8.49 19.26
N GLY A 57 6.03 -7.69 19.44
CA GLY A 57 6.76 -7.09 18.34
C GLY A 57 7.78 -8.05 17.73
N VAL A 58 7.85 -8.03 16.41
CA VAL A 58 8.85 -8.74 15.60
C VAL A 58 9.68 -7.72 14.84
N GLU A 59 11.00 -7.89 14.83
CA GLU A 59 11.97 -7.03 14.15
C GLU A 59 12.73 -7.85 13.11
N MET A 60 12.91 -7.28 11.91
CA MET A 60 13.78 -7.86 10.88
C MET A 60 15.21 -7.35 11.05
N ALA A 61 16.21 -8.18 10.76
CA ALA A 61 17.59 -7.74 10.69
C ALA A 61 17.80 -6.74 9.54
N GLU A 62 18.66 -5.74 9.75
CA GLU A 62 18.89 -4.69 8.74
C GLU A 62 19.44 -5.25 7.41
N ASP A 63 20.18 -6.35 7.47
CA ASP A 63 20.82 -7.03 6.34
C ASP A 63 20.00 -8.19 5.76
N CYS A 64 18.71 -8.32 6.12
CA CYS A 64 17.86 -9.42 5.62
C CYS A 64 17.39 -9.25 4.17
N GLY A 65 17.65 -8.11 3.55
CA GLY A 65 17.09 -7.76 2.24
C GLY A 65 17.56 -8.63 1.07
N ASP A 66 18.69 -9.29 1.16
CA ASP A 66 19.17 -10.27 0.17
C ASP A 66 18.48 -11.65 0.32
N ILE A 67 17.96 -11.96 1.51
CA ILE A 67 17.20 -13.19 1.81
C ILE A 67 15.72 -12.94 1.52
N LEU A 68 15.15 -11.93 2.17
CA LEU A 68 13.74 -11.58 2.15
C LEU A 68 13.57 -10.09 1.76
N PRO A 69 13.64 -9.76 0.48
CA PRO A 69 13.66 -8.38 0.02
C PRO A 69 12.36 -7.64 0.37
N ARG A 70 12.46 -6.38 0.73
CA ARG A 70 11.33 -5.46 0.95
C ARG A 70 10.32 -5.89 2.01
N LEU A 71 10.72 -6.66 3.03
CA LEU A 71 9.88 -6.88 4.21
C LEU A 71 9.69 -5.59 5.01
N SER A 72 8.57 -5.52 5.76
CA SER A 72 8.41 -4.50 6.79
C SER A 72 9.53 -4.67 7.83
N PRO A 73 10.25 -3.62 8.25
CA PRO A 73 11.36 -3.75 9.19
C PRO A 73 10.93 -4.23 10.58
N SER A 74 9.66 -4.01 10.93
CA SER A 74 9.03 -4.53 12.14
C SER A 74 7.52 -4.59 11.99
N PHE A 75 6.88 -5.48 12.74
CA PHE A 75 5.42 -5.58 12.87
C PHE A 75 5.06 -6.20 14.22
N ALA A 76 3.82 -5.99 14.68
CA ALA A 76 3.27 -6.68 15.85
C ALA A 76 2.35 -7.82 15.37
N ILE A 77 2.45 -8.98 16.02
CA ILE A 77 1.66 -10.17 15.67
C ILE A 77 1.15 -10.87 16.93
N THR A 78 -0.05 -11.44 16.85
CA THR A 78 -0.57 -12.33 17.89
C THR A 78 -0.19 -13.77 17.55
N ASP A 79 0.73 -14.34 18.36
CA ASP A 79 1.27 -15.68 18.13
C ASP A 79 1.83 -16.26 19.44
N GLU A 80 2.41 -17.46 19.42
CA GLU A 80 3.26 -18.00 20.47
C GLU A 80 4.70 -17.52 20.28
N PHE A 81 5.27 -16.93 21.33
CA PHE A 81 6.67 -16.54 21.31
C PHE A 81 7.55 -17.76 21.58
N TYR A 82 8.14 -18.36 20.54
CA TYR A 82 9.05 -19.51 20.69
C TYR A 82 10.45 -19.10 21.13
N MET A 83 10.98 -19.84 22.09
CA MET A 83 12.39 -19.84 22.47
C MET A 83 13.09 -21.04 21.82
N LEU A 84 14.22 -20.77 21.18
CA LEU A 84 14.96 -21.77 20.39
C LEU A 84 16.28 -22.16 21.07
N GLU A 85 16.57 -23.44 21.05
CA GLU A 85 17.88 -23.99 21.45
C GLU A 85 18.64 -24.41 20.20
N ARG A 86 19.88 -23.91 20.03
CA ARG A 86 20.75 -24.26 18.90
C ARG A 86 21.19 -25.72 18.99
N LYS A 87 21.14 -26.44 17.86
CA LYS A 87 21.50 -27.87 17.75
C LYS A 87 22.50 -28.17 16.65
N THR A 88 23.14 -27.16 16.09
CA THR A 88 24.20 -27.31 15.07
C THR A 88 25.37 -26.37 15.38
N ASP A 89 26.56 -26.74 14.98
CA ASP A 89 27.75 -25.88 14.97
C ASP A 89 27.84 -25.04 13.68
N ALA A 90 27.03 -25.38 12.67
CA ALA A 90 26.99 -24.62 11.43
C ALA A 90 26.42 -23.20 11.63
N GLU A 91 26.78 -22.27 10.76
CA GLU A 91 26.30 -20.90 10.82
C GLU A 91 24.78 -20.83 10.63
N LEU A 92 24.10 -20.10 11.49
CA LEU A 92 22.71 -19.68 11.35
C LEU A 92 22.72 -18.16 11.20
N ARG A 93 22.25 -17.66 10.06
CA ARG A 93 22.11 -16.23 9.82
C ARG A 93 20.71 -15.81 10.19
N ASP A 94 20.60 -15.11 11.33
CA ASP A 94 19.33 -14.62 11.85
C ASP A 94 18.80 -13.47 10.98
N PHE A 95 17.52 -13.53 10.60
CA PHE A 95 16.83 -12.44 9.92
C PHE A 95 15.63 -11.89 10.69
N GLN A 96 15.18 -12.61 11.75
CA GLN A 96 13.99 -12.27 12.51
C GLN A 96 14.24 -12.39 14.01
N HIS A 97 13.81 -11.37 14.77
CA HIS A 97 13.99 -11.29 16.22
C HIS A 97 12.72 -10.85 16.91
N GLY A 98 12.63 -11.15 18.20
CA GLY A 98 11.60 -10.62 19.10
C GLY A 98 12.15 -10.40 20.50
N MET A 99 11.43 -9.63 21.31
CA MET A 99 11.78 -9.36 22.71
C MET A 99 10.89 -10.17 23.64
N TRP A 100 11.49 -10.96 24.53
CA TRP A 100 10.83 -11.68 25.61
C TRP A 100 11.57 -11.53 26.92
N GLN A 101 10.87 -11.14 27.97
CA GLN A 101 11.45 -10.94 29.32
C GLN A 101 12.71 -10.05 29.31
N PHE A 102 12.72 -8.98 28.50
CA PHE A 102 13.84 -8.05 28.30
C PHE A 102 15.07 -8.63 27.58
N GLU A 103 14.97 -9.83 27.02
CA GLU A 103 16.01 -10.45 26.22
C GLU A 103 15.58 -10.51 24.74
N ARG A 104 16.55 -10.29 23.83
CA ARG A 104 16.36 -10.41 22.39
C ARG A 104 16.60 -11.85 21.97
N HIS A 105 15.59 -12.46 21.34
CA HIS A 105 15.64 -13.83 20.87
C HIS A 105 15.62 -13.89 19.35
N SER A 106 16.40 -14.81 18.76
CA SER A 106 16.23 -15.19 17.37
C SER A 106 14.93 -15.94 17.19
N MET A 107 14.11 -15.51 16.20
CA MET A 107 12.83 -16.11 15.85
C MET A 107 12.80 -16.64 14.41
N GLY A 108 13.82 -16.34 13.63
CA GLY A 108 13.93 -16.83 12.26
C GLY A 108 15.34 -16.67 11.74
N TYR A 109 15.78 -17.66 10.99
CA TYR A 109 17.13 -17.72 10.43
C TYR A 109 17.13 -18.49 9.10
N VAL A 110 18.23 -18.31 8.35
CA VAL A 110 18.56 -19.14 7.20
C VAL A 110 19.88 -19.84 7.43
N ARG A 111 20.06 -20.96 6.73
CA ARG A 111 21.35 -21.65 6.62
C ARG A 111 21.44 -22.44 5.31
N ASP A 112 22.66 -22.68 4.90
CA ASP A 112 22.96 -23.68 3.87
C ASP A 112 23.04 -25.07 4.49
N TYR A 113 22.54 -26.07 3.76
CA TYR A 113 22.65 -27.47 4.12
C TYR A 113 23.05 -28.31 2.88
N GLY A 114 24.35 -28.57 2.74
CA GLY A 114 24.91 -29.08 1.50
C GLY A 114 24.79 -28.03 0.38
N GLU A 115 24.17 -28.40 -0.73
CA GLU A 115 23.87 -27.49 -1.83
C GLU A 115 22.48 -26.82 -1.70
N GLY A 116 21.70 -27.23 -0.68
CA GLY A 116 20.34 -26.72 -0.44
C GLY A 116 20.26 -25.64 0.62
N ARG A 117 19.04 -25.13 0.82
CA ARG A 117 18.76 -24.00 1.71
C ARG A 117 17.68 -24.36 2.70
N VAL A 118 17.88 -23.94 3.96
CA VAL A 118 16.87 -24.04 5.01
C VAL A 118 16.54 -22.64 5.50
N LEU A 119 15.26 -22.32 5.57
CA LEU A 119 14.72 -21.13 6.23
C LEU A 119 13.77 -21.60 7.31
N TYR A 120 13.94 -21.10 8.51
CA TYR A 120 13.07 -21.35 9.65
C TYR A 120 12.45 -20.04 10.14
N THR A 121 11.16 -20.08 10.50
CA THR A 121 10.48 -19.03 11.29
C THR A 121 9.75 -19.65 12.48
N ALA A 122 9.86 -19.01 13.64
CA ALA A 122 9.18 -19.40 14.86
C ALA A 122 7.68 -19.00 14.87
N LEU A 123 7.25 -18.15 13.94
CA LEU A 123 5.85 -17.74 13.78
C LEU A 123 5.02 -18.82 13.10
N GLY A 124 3.68 -18.79 13.34
CA GLY A 124 2.73 -19.64 12.63
C GLY A 124 1.96 -20.63 13.50
N HIS A 125 1.66 -20.27 14.76
CA HIS A 125 0.92 -21.12 15.67
C HIS A 125 -0.51 -21.42 15.19
N ASP A 126 -1.26 -20.39 14.79
CA ASP A 126 -2.65 -20.54 14.41
C ASP A 126 -3.09 -19.57 13.30
N GLU A 127 -4.41 -19.58 13.01
CA GLU A 127 -5.01 -18.77 11.96
C GLU A 127 -4.79 -17.27 12.11
N ARG A 128 -4.58 -16.74 13.33
CA ARG A 128 -4.31 -15.32 13.57
C ARG A 128 -2.97 -14.92 12.99
N ALA A 129 -1.95 -15.75 13.16
CA ALA A 129 -0.65 -15.54 12.54
C ALA A 129 -0.75 -15.63 11.01
N PHE A 130 -1.38 -16.68 10.47
CA PHE A 130 -1.53 -16.86 9.02
C PHE A 130 -2.43 -15.80 8.34
N ALA A 131 -3.32 -15.15 9.09
CA ALA A 131 -4.11 -14.03 8.59
C ALA A 131 -3.34 -12.69 8.58
N HIS A 132 -2.19 -12.61 9.28
CA HIS A 132 -1.42 -11.37 9.39
C HIS A 132 -0.72 -11.01 8.08
N PRO A 133 -0.92 -9.80 7.50
CA PRO A 133 -0.40 -9.45 6.17
C PRO A 133 1.13 -9.51 6.07
N ASP A 134 1.86 -9.02 7.10
CA ASP A 134 3.33 -9.05 7.08
C ASP A 134 3.87 -10.48 7.24
N TYR A 135 3.15 -11.36 7.93
CA TYR A 135 3.53 -12.78 8.00
C TYR A 135 3.26 -13.50 6.68
N GLN A 136 2.15 -13.20 5.98
CA GLN A 136 1.89 -13.72 4.64
C GLN A 136 2.95 -13.28 3.64
N ASP A 137 3.38 -12.01 3.70
CA ASP A 137 4.47 -11.48 2.90
C ASP A 137 5.80 -12.20 3.19
N LEU A 138 6.11 -12.42 4.47
CA LEU A 138 7.26 -13.21 4.90
C LEU A 138 7.21 -14.63 4.32
N CYS A 139 6.09 -15.35 4.48
CA CYS A 139 5.93 -16.72 3.99
C CYS A 139 6.12 -16.81 2.47
N ALA A 140 5.53 -15.88 1.71
CA ALA A 140 5.64 -15.88 0.26
C ALA A 140 7.09 -15.65 -0.19
N LYS A 141 7.80 -14.72 0.44
CA LYS A 141 9.22 -14.46 0.14
C LYS A 141 10.14 -15.57 0.62
N ALA A 142 9.84 -16.18 1.77
CA ALA A 142 10.57 -17.36 2.27
C ALA A 142 10.50 -18.54 1.27
N LEU A 143 9.31 -18.79 0.72
CA LEU A 143 9.13 -19.81 -0.32
C LEU A 143 9.96 -19.49 -1.57
N ARG A 144 9.96 -18.23 -2.03
CA ARG A 144 10.79 -17.80 -3.17
C ARG A 144 12.29 -18.02 -2.90
N TYR A 145 12.74 -17.63 -1.68
CA TYR A 145 14.14 -17.82 -1.27
C TYR A 145 14.57 -19.28 -1.30
N VAL A 146 13.82 -20.16 -0.65
CA VAL A 146 14.18 -21.59 -0.60
C VAL A 146 14.07 -22.28 -1.97
N CYS A 147 13.20 -21.79 -2.85
CA CYS A 147 13.08 -22.25 -4.24
C CYS A 147 14.15 -21.66 -5.19
N GLY A 148 15.02 -20.77 -4.70
CA GLY A 148 16.03 -20.12 -5.53
C GLY A 148 15.48 -19.15 -6.58
N LEU A 149 14.29 -18.56 -6.30
CA LEU A 149 13.59 -17.63 -7.19
C LEU A 149 13.87 -16.15 -6.88
N ASN A 150 14.80 -15.85 -5.98
CA ASN A 150 15.26 -14.51 -5.71
C ASN A 150 16.29 -14.10 -6.77
N GLU A 151 15.81 -13.65 -7.92
CA GLU A 151 16.68 -13.06 -8.94
C GLU A 151 16.97 -11.61 -8.60
N GLU A 152 18.23 -11.17 -8.72
CA GLU A 152 18.63 -9.77 -8.66
C GLU A 152 18.25 -9.07 -9.97
N LYS A 153 16.94 -8.80 -10.13
CA LYS A 153 16.44 -8.05 -11.29
C LYS A 153 16.21 -6.61 -10.88
N THR A 154 16.74 -5.67 -11.66
CA THR A 154 16.53 -4.23 -11.46
C THR A 154 15.53 -3.70 -12.47
N ILE A 155 14.53 -2.97 -12.01
CA ILE A 155 13.56 -2.24 -12.83
C ILE A 155 14.11 -0.83 -13.08
N ARG A 156 14.40 -0.54 -14.35
CA ARG A 156 14.92 0.75 -14.82
C ARG A 156 13.75 1.73 -14.96
N ILE A 157 13.84 2.86 -14.26
CA ILE A 157 12.73 3.82 -14.14
C ILE A 157 13.04 5.11 -14.86
N GLY A 158 12.06 5.63 -15.62
CA GLY A 158 12.07 6.95 -16.21
C GLY A 158 11.00 7.87 -15.61
N LEU A 159 11.32 9.11 -15.32
CA LEU A 159 10.36 10.13 -14.90
C LEU A 159 9.92 10.96 -16.11
N LEU A 160 8.61 11.04 -16.32
CA LEU A 160 8.00 11.94 -17.32
C LEU A 160 7.46 13.18 -16.62
N GLY A 161 8.24 14.27 -16.65
CA GLY A 161 8.04 15.51 -15.92
C GLY A 161 8.98 15.65 -14.72
N TYR A 162 9.70 16.77 -14.65
CA TYR A 162 10.57 17.16 -13.52
C TYR A 162 10.31 18.61 -13.09
N GLY A 163 9.04 19.04 -13.17
CA GLY A 163 8.66 20.42 -12.87
C GLY A 163 8.88 20.80 -11.40
N PRO A 164 9.04 22.11 -11.10
CA PRO A 164 9.38 22.60 -9.75
C PRO A 164 8.20 22.56 -8.78
N ALA A 165 6.98 22.39 -9.29
CA ALA A 165 5.79 22.40 -8.47
C ALA A 165 5.79 21.20 -7.49
N PHE A 166 5.85 21.50 -6.19
CA PHE A 166 5.89 20.52 -5.10
C PHE A 166 7.09 19.57 -5.12
N LYS A 167 8.08 19.78 -5.99
CA LYS A 167 9.28 18.93 -6.12
C LYS A 167 8.95 17.42 -6.26
N MET A 168 7.89 17.10 -7.01
CA MET A 168 7.43 15.70 -7.11
C MET A 168 8.47 14.81 -7.82
N GLY A 169 9.23 15.33 -8.79
CA GLY A 169 10.34 14.59 -9.39
C GLY A 169 11.36 14.14 -8.34
N HIS A 170 11.81 15.05 -7.49
CA HIS A 170 12.71 14.76 -6.37
C HIS A 170 12.08 13.76 -5.38
N HIS A 171 10.81 13.98 -4.99
CA HIS A 171 10.10 13.05 -4.09
C HIS A 171 10.07 11.62 -4.64
N HIS A 172 9.74 11.43 -5.93
CA HIS A 172 9.74 10.11 -6.55
C HIS A 172 11.16 9.52 -6.60
N SER A 173 12.19 10.33 -6.92
CA SER A 173 13.60 9.88 -6.94
C SER A 173 14.05 9.33 -5.58
N GLU A 174 13.72 10.00 -4.47
CA GLU A 174 14.00 9.51 -3.12
C GLU A 174 13.31 8.16 -2.83
N ARG A 175 12.05 8.01 -3.26
CA ARG A 175 11.30 6.77 -3.07
C ARG A 175 11.84 5.62 -3.93
N ILE A 176 12.27 5.91 -5.16
CA ILE A 176 12.94 4.95 -6.03
C ILE A 176 14.23 4.47 -5.38
N ALA A 177 15.09 5.39 -4.94
CA ALA A 177 16.36 5.07 -4.28
C ALA A 177 16.18 4.25 -2.98
N ALA A 178 15.07 4.46 -2.25
CA ALA A 178 14.74 3.72 -1.04
C ALA A 178 14.07 2.35 -1.30
N THR A 179 13.83 1.98 -2.57
CA THR A 179 13.13 0.74 -2.93
C THR A 179 14.09 -0.24 -3.60
N GLN A 180 14.42 -1.31 -2.92
CA GLN A 180 15.29 -2.36 -3.46
C GLN A 180 14.74 -2.94 -4.77
N GLY A 181 15.59 -3.04 -5.78
CA GLY A 181 15.24 -3.50 -7.11
C GLY A 181 14.74 -2.40 -8.05
N PHE A 182 14.77 -1.13 -7.64
CA PHE A 182 14.45 0.03 -8.47
C PHE A 182 15.69 0.89 -8.73
N GLU A 183 15.79 1.43 -9.94
CA GLU A 183 16.87 2.34 -10.33
C GLU A 183 16.31 3.46 -11.21
N LEU A 184 16.58 4.71 -10.85
CA LEU A 184 16.28 5.87 -11.69
C LEU A 184 17.35 6.01 -12.77
N VAL A 185 16.98 5.86 -14.03
CA VAL A 185 17.92 5.88 -15.16
C VAL A 185 17.64 6.98 -16.19
N ALA A 186 16.41 7.55 -16.19
CA ALA A 186 16.03 8.53 -17.20
C ALA A 186 15.08 9.59 -16.64
N VAL A 187 15.16 10.80 -17.20
CA VAL A 187 14.21 11.89 -16.95
C VAL A 187 13.84 12.54 -18.29
N CYS A 188 12.56 12.79 -18.47
CA CYS A 188 12.04 13.53 -19.62
C CYS A 188 11.30 14.79 -19.15
N ASP A 189 11.72 15.95 -19.64
CA ASP A 189 10.97 17.21 -19.51
C ASP A 189 11.22 18.07 -20.73
N ARG A 190 10.19 18.77 -21.24
CA ARG A 190 10.33 19.65 -22.39
C ARG A 190 11.16 20.90 -22.11
N ASP A 191 11.35 21.25 -20.83
CA ASP A 191 12.20 22.36 -20.40
C ASP A 191 13.62 21.84 -20.07
N PRO A 192 14.65 22.18 -20.89
CA PRO A 192 16.01 21.72 -20.64
C PRO A 192 16.56 22.12 -19.26
N ALA A 193 16.11 23.26 -18.70
CA ALA A 193 16.53 23.67 -17.36
C ALA A 193 16.08 22.69 -16.27
N ARG A 194 15.01 21.93 -16.50
CA ARG A 194 14.55 20.86 -15.59
C ARG A 194 15.41 19.62 -15.71
N LEU A 195 15.90 19.32 -16.88
CA LEU A 195 16.80 18.19 -17.13
C LEU A 195 18.16 18.43 -16.47
N GLU A 196 18.70 19.65 -16.55
CA GLU A 196 19.91 20.01 -15.81
C GLU A 196 19.71 19.92 -14.30
N ALA A 197 18.60 20.47 -13.78
CA ALA A 197 18.28 20.34 -12.36
C ALA A 197 18.15 18.86 -11.90
N ALA A 198 17.60 17.99 -12.74
CA ALA A 198 17.53 16.56 -12.44
C ALA A 198 18.90 15.91 -12.36
N LYS A 199 19.83 16.26 -13.27
CA LYS A 199 21.22 15.78 -13.22
C LYS A 199 21.99 16.29 -12.00
N GLU A 200 21.83 17.58 -11.68
CA GLU A 200 22.43 18.17 -10.47
C GLU A 200 21.97 17.47 -9.18
N GLU A 201 20.69 17.13 -9.12
CA GLU A 201 20.08 16.49 -7.93
C GLU A 201 20.34 14.98 -7.84
N GLN A 202 20.34 14.25 -8.97
CA GLN A 202 20.33 12.79 -9.00
C GLN A 202 21.60 12.18 -9.60
N GLY A 203 22.41 12.96 -10.31
CA GLY A 203 23.68 12.56 -10.90
C GLY A 203 23.73 12.60 -12.43
N GLU A 204 24.94 12.76 -12.96
CA GLU A 204 25.23 12.87 -14.39
C GLU A 204 24.95 11.59 -15.21
N HIS A 205 24.74 10.47 -14.53
CA HIS A 205 24.43 9.18 -15.17
C HIS A 205 23.04 9.13 -15.82
N LEU A 206 22.14 10.08 -15.47
CA LEU A 206 20.78 10.09 -15.99
C LEU A 206 20.74 10.37 -17.49
N ALA A 207 20.07 9.49 -18.24
CA ALA A 207 19.65 9.80 -19.60
C ALA A 207 18.56 10.88 -19.59
N THR A 208 18.70 11.91 -20.41
CA THR A 208 17.75 13.03 -20.47
C THR A 208 17.10 13.11 -21.83
N PHE A 209 15.77 13.37 -21.84
CA PHE A 209 14.95 13.45 -23.03
C PHE A 209 14.09 14.71 -22.99
N THR A 210 13.93 15.38 -24.14
CA THR A 210 12.96 16.49 -24.30
C THR A 210 11.64 16.02 -24.91
N ASP A 211 11.61 14.80 -25.44
CA ASP A 211 10.46 14.18 -26.07
C ASP A 211 10.07 12.87 -25.36
N ALA A 212 8.81 12.76 -24.98
CA ALA A 212 8.29 11.61 -24.22
C ALA A 212 8.25 10.32 -25.06
N GLU A 213 7.98 10.41 -26.37
CA GLU A 213 7.97 9.23 -27.24
C GLU A 213 9.38 8.71 -27.49
N GLU A 214 10.36 9.61 -27.57
CA GLU A 214 11.77 9.24 -27.67
C GLU A 214 12.21 8.47 -26.43
N MET A 215 11.92 8.96 -25.21
CA MET A 215 12.19 8.24 -23.97
C MET A 215 11.49 6.89 -23.94
N ALA A 216 10.20 6.85 -24.26
CA ALA A 216 9.40 5.63 -24.22
C ALA A 216 9.93 4.53 -25.15
N ARG A 217 10.42 4.91 -26.35
CA ARG A 217 10.93 3.98 -27.38
C ARG A 217 12.42 3.67 -27.26
N SER A 218 13.14 4.34 -26.36
CA SER A 218 14.60 4.21 -26.23
C SER A 218 15.06 2.81 -25.79
N GLY A 219 14.18 2.02 -25.18
CA GLY A 219 14.53 0.76 -24.51
C GLY A 219 15.33 0.93 -23.22
N ALA A 220 15.52 2.19 -22.77
CA ALA A 220 16.26 2.50 -21.55
C ALA A 220 15.45 2.21 -20.28
N ILE A 221 14.12 2.26 -20.33
CA ILE A 221 13.24 2.17 -19.17
C ILE A 221 12.30 0.97 -19.24
N ASP A 222 12.02 0.35 -18.09
CA ASP A 222 11.05 -0.73 -17.91
C ASP A 222 9.73 -0.22 -17.29
N LEU A 223 9.83 0.91 -16.57
CA LEU A 223 8.73 1.57 -15.87
C LEU A 223 8.84 3.08 -16.05
N GLY A 224 7.76 3.73 -16.48
CA GLY A 224 7.66 5.18 -16.56
C GLY A 224 6.75 5.75 -15.48
N ILE A 225 7.15 6.86 -14.85
CA ILE A 225 6.32 7.56 -13.86
C ILE A 225 5.88 8.90 -14.45
N VAL A 226 4.57 9.09 -14.61
CA VAL A 226 3.96 10.31 -15.17
C VAL A 226 3.75 11.33 -14.07
N ILE A 227 4.49 12.45 -14.13
CA ILE A 227 4.47 13.55 -13.15
C ILE A 227 4.11 14.85 -13.89
N LEU A 228 2.95 14.86 -14.52
CA LEU A 228 2.47 15.97 -15.34
C LEU A 228 1.34 16.72 -14.63
N PRO A 229 0.93 17.91 -15.10
CA PRO A 229 -0.35 18.49 -14.69
C PRO A 229 -1.52 17.56 -15.06
N HIS A 230 -2.56 17.53 -14.25
CA HIS A 230 -3.63 16.53 -14.27
C HIS A 230 -4.26 16.30 -15.67
N ALA A 231 -4.51 17.37 -16.43
CA ALA A 231 -5.08 17.27 -17.80
C ALA A 231 -4.18 16.50 -18.79
N PHE A 232 -2.90 16.30 -18.47
CA PHE A 232 -1.94 15.61 -19.33
C PHE A 232 -1.61 14.19 -18.87
N HIS A 233 -2.21 13.70 -17.78
CA HIS A 233 -1.95 12.35 -17.28
C HIS A 233 -2.30 11.29 -18.32
N ALA A 234 -3.52 11.32 -18.87
CA ALA A 234 -3.96 10.35 -19.88
C ALA A 234 -3.05 10.33 -21.11
N TRP A 235 -2.57 11.50 -21.57
CA TRP A 235 -1.62 11.59 -22.68
C TRP A 235 -0.29 10.93 -22.33
N GLY A 236 0.30 11.26 -21.17
CA GLY A 236 1.57 10.69 -20.74
C GLY A 236 1.48 9.17 -20.56
N ILE A 237 0.38 8.69 -19.96
CA ILE A 237 0.11 7.26 -19.80
C ILE A 237 0.05 6.57 -21.17
N LYS A 238 -0.76 7.10 -22.11
CA LYS A 238 -0.91 6.53 -23.46
C LYS A 238 0.43 6.46 -24.21
N THR A 239 1.27 7.49 -24.08
CA THR A 239 2.60 7.55 -24.71
C THR A 239 3.47 6.39 -24.25
N LEU A 240 3.57 6.14 -22.94
CA LEU A 240 4.39 5.09 -22.37
C LEU A 240 3.80 3.69 -22.66
N LEU A 241 2.50 3.49 -22.44
CA LEU A 241 1.82 2.21 -22.71
C LEU A 241 1.93 1.78 -24.17
N THR A 242 1.84 2.73 -25.11
CA THR A 242 1.97 2.42 -26.55
C THR A 242 3.33 1.83 -26.88
N ALA A 243 4.37 2.23 -26.19
CA ALA A 243 5.72 1.69 -26.33
C ALA A 243 5.94 0.37 -25.53
N GLY A 244 4.94 -0.14 -24.82
CA GLY A 244 5.05 -1.36 -24.03
C GLY A 244 5.75 -1.17 -22.69
N VAL A 245 5.81 0.05 -22.17
CA VAL A 245 6.42 0.40 -20.88
C VAL A 245 5.36 0.29 -19.78
N ASN A 246 5.71 -0.30 -18.62
CA ASN A 246 4.88 -0.25 -17.42
C ASN A 246 4.71 1.19 -16.93
N VAL A 247 3.55 1.53 -16.35
CA VAL A 247 3.27 2.92 -15.99
C VAL A 247 2.77 3.07 -14.57
N ILE A 248 3.34 4.04 -13.85
CA ILE A 248 2.75 4.70 -12.70
C ILE A 248 2.37 6.12 -13.12
N THR A 249 1.22 6.61 -12.73
CA THR A 249 0.87 8.03 -12.86
C THR A 249 0.62 8.65 -11.51
N GLU A 250 0.94 9.94 -11.39
CA GLU A 250 0.50 10.73 -10.24
C GLU A 250 -1.02 10.78 -10.17
N LYS A 251 -1.54 11.03 -8.96
CA LYS A 251 -2.98 11.27 -8.77
C LYS A 251 -3.36 12.72 -9.18
N PRO A 252 -4.59 12.96 -9.62
CA PRO A 252 -5.66 11.99 -9.91
C PRO A 252 -5.32 11.12 -11.13
N PHE A 253 -5.95 9.96 -11.27
CA PHE A 253 -5.69 9.06 -12.40
C PHE A 253 -5.85 9.78 -13.75
N ALA A 254 -6.98 10.46 -13.93
CA ALA A 254 -7.26 11.39 -15.02
C ALA A 254 -8.32 12.39 -14.56
N VAL A 255 -8.71 13.33 -15.42
CA VAL A 255 -9.78 14.31 -15.14
C VAL A 255 -11.14 13.90 -15.75
N LYS A 256 -11.20 12.71 -16.36
CA LYS A 256 -12.43 12.09 -16.90
C LYS A 256 -12.39 10.58 -16.72
N VAL A 257 -13.53 9.98 -16.44
CA VAL A 257 -13.69 8.51 -16.37
C VAL A 257 -13.41 7.85 -17.73
N GLU A 258 -13.83 8.47 -18.83
CA GLU A 258 -13.58 7.98 -20.18
C GLU A 258 -12.07 7.82 -20.48
N ASP A 259 -11.25 8.80 -20.08
CA ASP A 259 -9.79 8.72 -20.22
C ASP A 259 -9.21 7.56 -19.40
N CYS A 260 -9.75 7.30 -18.19
CA CYS A 260 -9.36 6.13 -17.39
C CYS A 260 -9.67 4.82 -18.12
N ASP A 261 -10.87 4.69 -18.69
CA ASP A 261 -11.29 3.47 -19.41
C ASP A 261 -10.41 3.20 -20.63
N GLU A 262 -10.05 4.23 -21.39
CA GLU A 262 -9.17 4.11 -22.55
C GLU A 262 -7.76 3.62 -22.16
N VAL A 263 -7.15 4.21 -21.13
CA VAL A 263 -5.79 3.80 -20.71
C VAL A 263 -5.79 2.43 -20.03
N ILE A 264 -6.85 2.04 -19.32
CA ILE A 264 -7.02 0.69 -18.77
C ILE A 264 -7.10 -0.34 -19.89
N ALA A 265 -7.90 -0.06 -20.93
CA ALA A 265 -8.01 -0.95 -22.09
C ALA A 265 -6.66 -1.11 -22.81
N LEU A 266 -5.94 0.00 -23.01
CA LEU A 266 -4.62 -0.01 -23.64
C LEU A 266 -3.58 -0.77 -22.81
N ALA A 267 -3.51 -0.59 -21.49
CA ALA A 267 -2.61 -1.33 -20.64
C ALA A 267 -2.85 -2.84 -20.72
N LYS A 268 -4.14 -3.26 -20.72
CA LYS A 268 -4.53 -4.66 -20.91
C LYS A 268 -4.13 -5.19 -22.29
N GLU A 269 -4.33 -4.41 -23.36
CA GLU A 269 -3.94 -4.78 -24.73
C GLU A 269 -2.43 -5.00 -24.84
N LYS A 270 -1.64 -4.13 -24.20
CA LYS A 270 -0.17 -4.20 -24.24
C LYS A 270 0.40 -5.22 -23.24
N GLY A 271 -0.39 -5.76 -22.33
CA GLY A 271 0.06 -6.71 -21.32
C GLY A 271 1.06 -6.12 -20.32
N VAL A 272 0.93 -4.82 -20.00
CA VAL A 272 1.83 -4.10 -19.09
C VAL A 272 1.08 -3.56 -17.86
N MET A 273 1.81 -3.35 -16.77
CA MET A 273 1.27 -2.80 -15.54
C MET A 273 0.90 -1.32 -15.71
N LEU A 274 -0.27 -0.95 -15.17
CA LEU A 274 -0.70 0.43 -14.96
C LEU A 274 -1.15 0.60 -13.51
N SER A 275 -0.63 1.62 -12.82
CA SER A 275 -1.01 1.96 -11.46
C SER A 275 -1.07 3.47 -11.26
N VAL A 276 -1.74 3.92 -10.21
CA VAL A 276 -1.85 5.32 -9.82
C VAL A 276 -1.21 5.53 -8.45
N TYR A 277 -0.44 6.59 -8.28
CA TYR A 277 0.28 6.88 -7.05
C TYR A 277 -0.66 7.31 -5.92
N HIS A 278 -1.57 6.42 -5.51
CA HIS A 278 -2.37 6.56 -4.29
C HIS A 278 -1.56 6.19 -3.05
N ASN A 279 -0.42 6.87 -2.85
CA ASN A 279 0.48 6.61 -1.72
C ASN A 279 -0.18 6.80 -0.35
N ARG A 280 -1.24 7.59 -0.27
CA ARG A 280 -2.02 7.85 0.95
C ARG A 280 -2.94 6.70 1.36
N HIS A 281 -3.02 5.64 0.56
CA HIS A 281 -3.65 4.37 0.92
C HIS A 281 -3.06 3.76 2.20
N TRP A 282 -1.81 4.08 2.51
CA TRP A 282 -1.07 3.63 3.69
C TRP A 282 -0.82 4.73 4.73
N ASP A 283 -1.60 5.82 4.68
CA ASP A 283 -1.49 6.90 5.69
C ASP A 283 -1.99 6.43 7.07
N PRO A 284 -1.41 6.94 8.16
CA PRO A 284 -1.78 6.57 9.51
C PRO A 284 -3.28 6.72 9.83
N ASP A 285 -3.91 7.80 9.35
CA ASP A 285 -5.33 8.07 9.59
C ASP A 285 -6.24 6.96 9.09
N VAL A 286 -6.08 6.53 7.82
CA VAL A 286 -6.92 5.49 7.23
C VAL A 286 -6.62 4.12 7.81
N LEU A 287 -5.34 3.78 8.06
CA LEU A 287 -4.97 2.50 8.67
C LEU A 287 -5.50 2.38 10.10
N THR A 288 -5.47 3.47 10.88
CA THR A 288 -6.05 3.50 12.23
C THR A 288 -7.56 3.34 12.20
N LEU A 289 -8.25 4.01 11.26
CA LEU A 289 -9.70 3.86 11.10
C LEU A 289 -10.09 2.44 10.66
N LEU A 290 -9.33 1.81 9.75
CA LEU A 290 -9.54 0.41 9.38
C LEU A 290 -9.44 -0.50 10.60
N HIS A 291 -8.39 -0.34 11.41
CA HIS A 291 -8.22 -1.11 12.64
C HIS A 291 -9.40 -0.92 13.61
N VAL A 292 -9.87 0.32 13.80
CA VAL A 292 -11.04 0.62 14.63
C VAL A 292 -12.32 -0.02 14.09
N ILE A 293 -12.55 0.03 12.78
CA ILE A 293 -13.73 -0.58 12.13
C ILE A 293 -13.68 -2.11 12.27
N GLU A 294 -12.54 -2.72 11.99
CA GLU A 294 -12.33 -4.17 12.08
C GLU A 294 -12.42 -4.70 13.50
N SER A 295 -12.06 -3.89 14.51
CA SER A 295 -12.22 -4.27 15.93
C SER A 295 -13.68 -4.42 16.38
N GLY A 296 -14.65 -3.91 15.59
CA GLY A 296 -16.07 -3.92 15.90
C GLY A 296 -16.51 -2.87 16.94
N LEU A 297 -15.61 -2.01 17.42
CA LEU A 297 -15.92 -0.99 18.45
C LEU A 297 -17.01 0.00 18.03
N LEU A 298 -17.25 0.17 16.74
CA LEU A 298 -18.26 1.08 16.21
C LEU A 298 -19.60 0.40 15.89
N GLY A 299 -19.66 -0.92 15.93
CA GLY A 299 -20.77 -1.67 15.36
C GLY A 299 -20.82 -1.52 13.83
N GLU A 300 -22.00 -1.36 13.23
CA GLU A 300 -22.14 -1.12 11.78
C GLU A 300 -21.83 0.33 11.45
N VAL A 301 -20.85 0.57 10.59
CA VAL A 301 -20.56 1.90 10.05
C VAL A 301 -21.66 2.30 9.08
N TYR A 302 -22.23 3.49 9.27
CA TYR A 302 -23.26 4.07 8.41
C TYR A 302 -22.89 5.44 7.83
N SER A 303 -21.91 6.16 8.41
CA SER A 303 -21.47 7.46 7.90
C SER A 303 -19.96 7.62 7.99
N LEU A 304 -19.38 8.13 6.89
CA LEU A 304 -17.98 8.53 6.74
C LEU A 304 -17.95 10.01 6.38
N GLU A 305 -17.40 10.86 7.24
CA GLU A 305 -17.28 12.30 7.00
C GLU A 305 -15.81 12.68 6.92
N CYS A 306 -15.40 13.35 5.83
CA CYS A 306 -14.03 13.81 5.63
C CYS A 306 -14.02 15.33 5.34
N HIS A 307 -13.11 16.06 6.02
CA HIS A 307 -12.95 17.49 5.84
C HIS A 307 -11.51 17.87 5.48
N MET A 308 -11.30 18.25 4.22
CA MET A 308 -10.06 18.84 3.71
C MET A 308 -10.26 20.35 3.63
N VAL A 309 -10.21 21.01 4.75
CA VAL A 309 -10.65 22.40 4.88
C VAL A 309 -9.58 23.29 5.51
N GLY A 310 -9.61 24.56 5.11
CA GLY A 310 -8.76 25.61 5.66
C GLY A 310 -9.23 26.96 5.19
N PHE A 311 -8.63 28.03 5.73
CA PHE A 311 -8.89 29.39 5.29
C PHE A 311 -7.62 30.00 4.70
N GLY A 312 -7.58 30.13 3.37
CA GLY A 312 -6.45 30.70 2.68
C GLY A 312 -6.68 30.81 1.17
N ARG A 313 -6.10 31.85 0.58
CA ARG A 313 -6.13 32.04 -0.87
C ARG A 313 -5.32 30.92 -1.56
N PRO A 314 -5.91 30.20 -2.53
CA PRO A 314 -5.17 29.23 -3.34
C PRO A 314 -4.03 29.92 -4.10
N GLY A 315 -2.91 29.20 -4.30
CA GLY A 315 -1.78 29.69 -5.12
C GLY A 315 -2.22 29.88 -6.59
N GLN A 316 -1.43 30.66 -7.34
CA GLN A 316 -1.71 30.95 -8.76
C GLN A 316 -1.08 29.92 -9.73
N ALA A 317 -0.65 28.76 -9.26
CA ALA A 317 -0.13 27.70 -10.11
C ALA A 317 -1.25 26.97 -10.87
N TRP A 318 -0.87 26.14 -11.83
CA TRP A 318 -1.80 25.36 -12.66
C TRP A 318 -2.87 24.57 -11.87
N ARG A 319 -2.55 24.18 -10.61
CA ARG A 319 -3.47 23.47 -9.70
C ARG A 319 -4.71 24.29 -9.33
N SER A 320 -4.66 25.61 -9.46
CA SER A 320 -5.80 26.51 -9.20
C SER A 320 -6.58 26.88 -10.47
N HIS A 321 -6.20 26.29 -11.62
CA HIS A 321 -6.86 26.49 -12.89
C HIS A 321 -7.61 25.24 -13.34
N LYS A 322 -8.94 25.27 -13.22
CA LYS A 322 -9.84 24.14 -13.49
C LYS A 322 -9.61 23.45 -14.84
N PRO A 323 -9.36 24.15 -15.98
CA PRO A 323 -9.07 23.49 -17.25
C PRO A 323 -7.84 22.57 -17.22
N ILE A 324 -6.91 22.77 -16.30
CA ILE A 324 -5.66 21.98 -16.17
C ILE A 324 -5.76 21.02 -14.98
N SER A 325 -6.30 21.50 -13.87
CA SER A 325 -6.39 20.72 -12.62
C SER A 325 -7.61 19.78 -12.57
N GLY A 326 -8.64 20.03 -13.35
CA GLY A 326 -9.95 19.40 -13.24
C GLY A 326 -10.87 20.08 -12.22
N GLY A 327 -10.32 20.83 -11.25
CA GLY A 327 -11.03 21.46 -10.13
C GLY A 327 -10.43 21.06 -8.77
N ALA A 328 -10.87 21.72 -7.70
CA ALA A 328 -10.33 21.49 -6.37
C ALA A 328 -10.58 20.07 -5.85
N LEU A 329 -11.69 19.43 -6.26
CA LEU A 329 -12.00 18.07 -5.84
C LEU A 329 -11.06 17.02 -6.46
N TYR A 330 -10.58 17.22 -7.70
CA TYR A 330 -9.61 16.32 -8.34
C TYR A 330 -8.26 16.35 -7.63
N ASP A 331 -7.81 17.52 -7.14
CA ASP A 331 -6.52 17.60 -6.46
C ASP A 331 -6.57 16.99 -5.05
N MET A 332 -7.52 17.41 -4.22
CA MET A 332 -7.61 17.01 -2.81
C MET A 332 -8.54 15.82 -2.60
N GLY A 333 -9.69 15.81 -3.28
CA GLY A 333 -10.71 14.78 -3.11
C GLY A 333 -10.33 13.41 -3.66
N ALA A 334 -9.40 13.32 -4.64
CA ALA A 334 -8.94 12.05 -5.15
C ALA A 334 -8.36 11.14 -4.05
N HIS A 335 -7.59 11.70 -3.13
CA HIS A 335 -7.09 10.97 -1.96
C HIS A 335 -8.22 10.58 -1.00
N GLN A 336 -9.19 11.49 -0.78
CA GLN A 336 -10.25 11.27 0.20
C GLN A 336 -11.24 10.22 -0.28
N PHE A 337 -11.62 10.25 -1.55
CA PHE A 337 -12.50 9.23 -2.11
C PHE A 337 -11.82 7.86 -2.22
N GLU A 338 -10.50 7.82 -2.45
CA GLU A 338 -9.76 6.58 -2.38
C GLU A 338 -9.83 5.98 -0.96
N LYS A 339 -9.60 6.79 0.08
CA LYS A 339 -9.74 6.38 1.49
C LYS A 339 -11.18 6.03 1.86
N VAL A 340 -12.19 6.75 1.34
CA VAL A 340 -13.59 6.38 1.52
C VAL A 340 -13.84 4.97 1.00
N LEU A 341 -13.41 4.66 -0.22
CA LEU A 341 -13.57 3.31 -0.80
C LEU A 341 -12.87 2.23 0.03
N GLN A 342 -11.70 2.55 0.60
CA GLN A 342 -10.94 1.66 1.46
C GLN A 342 -11.65 1.40 2.80
N LEU A 343 -12.29 2.43 3.38
CA LEU A 343 -12.99 2.35 4.67
C LEU A 343 -14.39 1.72 4.56
N LEU A 344 -14.93 1.55 3.35
CA LEU A 344 -16.25 0.92 3.18
C LEU A 344 -16.21 -0.53 3.66
N PRO A 345 -17.14 -0.95 4.52
CA PRO A 345 -17.35 -2.36 4.82
C PRO A 345 -17.64 -3.13 3.53
N LYS A 346 -17.11 -4.34 3.40
CA LYS A 346 -17.33 -5.19 2.21
C LYS A 346 -18.80 -5.62 2.06
N SER A 347 -19.50 -5.77 3.18
CA SER A 347 -20.93 -6.15 3.23
C SER A 347 -21.59 -5.60 4.49
N ASN A 348 -22.92 -5.44 4.43
CA ASN A 348 -23.75 -5.15 5.60
C ASN A 348 -24.06 -6.44 6.42
N ARG A 349 -24.80 -6.32 7.53
CA ARG A 349 -25.22 -7.47 8.38
C ARG A 349 -26.00 -8.55 7.63
N LYS A 350 -26.59 -8.24 6.49
CA LYS A 350 -27.30 -9.20 5.64
C LYS A 350 -26.39 -9.86 4.61
N GLY A 351 -25.09 -9.55 4.61
CA GLY A 351 -24.14 -10.04 3.61
C GLY A 351 -24.28 -9.37 2.24
N GLU A 352 -25.03 -8.26 2.12
CA GLU A 352 -25.19 -7.55 0.86
C GLU A 352 -23.95 -6.67 0.59
N PRO A 353 -23.38 -6.67 -0.63
CA PRO A 353 -22.22 -5.84 -0.97
C PRO A 353 -22.55 -4.35 -0.84
N ILE A 354 -21.65 -3.56 -0.25
CA ILE A 354 -21.86 -2.12 0.00
C ILE A 354 -21.25 -1.23 -1.08
N ASN A 355 -20.21 -1.66 -1.74
CA ASN A 355 -19.32 -0.81 -2.55
C ASN A 355 -19.49 -0.95 -4.06
N ARG A 356 -20.59 -1.55 -4.54
CA ARG A 356 -20.79 -1.80 -5.99
C ARG A 356 -21.49 -0.67 -6.72
N LYS A 357 -22.32 0.11 -6.05
CA LYS A 357 -23.06 1.25 -6.63
C LYS A 357 -23.15 2.39 -5.63
N ALA A 358 -23.18 3.62 -6.14
CA ALA A 358 -23.44 4.80 -5.33
C ALA A 358 -24.40 5.76 -6.02
N SER A 359 -25.20 6.45 -5.22
CA SER A 359 -26.00 7.62 -5.61
C SER A 359 -25.26 8.86 -5.15
N LEU A 360 -24.96 9.78 -6.06
CA LEU A 360 -24.05 10.90 -5.86
C LEU A 360 -24.81 12.22 -5.92
N TYR A 361 -24.42 13.13 -5.05
CA TYR A 361 -24.84 14.52 -5.04
C TYR A 361 -23.62 15.43 -4.81
N GLY A 362 -23.63 16.65 -5.34
CA GLY A 362 -22.54 17.61 -5.20
C GLY A 362 -23.03 19.04 -5.08
N ASN A 363 -22.28 19.86 -4.36
CA ASN A 363 -22.39 21.31 -4.37
C ASN A 363 -20.99 21.89 -4.58
N PHE A 364 -20.81 22.64 -5.66
CA PHE A 364 -19.54 23.21 -6.10
C PHE A 364 -19.71 24.73 -6.20
N SER A 365 -19.03 25.48 -5.33
CA SER A 365 -19.28 26.92 -5.20
C SER A 365 -17.99 27.72 -5.36
N LYS A 366 -18.10 28.82 -6.11
CA LYS A 366 -17.10 29.87 -6.23
C LYS A 366 -17.59 31.10 -5.45
N CYS A 367 -16.96 31.40 -4.30
CA CYS A 367 -17.49 32.38 -3.35
C CYS A 367 -16.58 33.59 -3.14
N LYS A 368 -15.26 33.46 -3.31
CA LYS A 368 -14.31 34.52 -2.91
C LYS A 368 -13.11 34.71 -3.83
N TRP A 369 -12.38 33.65 -4.16
CA TRP A 369 -11.09 33.74 -4.86
C TRP A 369 -11.25 33.75 -6.39
N TYR A 370 -11.90 34.84 -6.93
CA TYR A 370 -12.31 34.94 -8.34
C TYR A 370 -11.16 35.04 -9.34
N ASP A 371 -9.93 35.20 -8.86
CA ASP A 371 -8.70 35.18 -9.66
C ASP A 371 -8.14 33.77 -9.92
N THR A 372 -8.76 32.76 -9.35
CA THR A 372 -8.54 31.34 -9.65
C THR A 372 -9.84 30.74 -10.20
N THR A 373 -9.75 29.64 -10.96
CA THR A 373 -10.95 29.05 -11.61
C THR A 373 -11.47 27.80 -10.91
N ASN A 374 -10.70 27.24 -9.97
CA ASN A 374 -11.19 26.17 -9.10
C ASN A 374 -12.23 26.70 -8.10
N GLU A 375 -13.07 25.82 -7.63
CA GLU A 375 -14.05 26.08 -6.60
C GLU A 375 -13.36 26.45 -5.26
N ASP A 376 -14.03 27.27 -4.45
CA ASP A 376 -13.57 27.66 -3.10
C ASP A 376 -14.18 26.77 -2.00
N TYR A 377 -15.36 26.21 -2.29
CA TYR A 377 -16.10 25.32 -1.40
C TYR A 377 -16.78 24.23 -2.20
N ILE A 378 -16.54 22.99 -1.81
CA ILE A 378 -17.14 21.80 -2.39
C ILE A 378 -17.67 20.92 -1.25
N ARG A 379 -18.90 20.42 -1.43
CA ARG A 379 -19.45 19.30 -0.68
C ARG A 379 -19.85 18.21 -1.66
N ALA A 380 -19.17 17.10 -1.62
CA ALA A 380 -19.47 15.91 -2.39
C ALA A 380 -20.05 14.85 -1.45
N TYR A 381 -21.11 14.19 -1.88
CA TYR A 381 -21.86 13.23 -1.09
C TYR A 381 -22.12 11.97 -1.91
N ALA A 382 -21.89 10.81 -1.32
CA ALA A 382 -22.12 9.51 -1.92
C ALA A 382 -22.90 8.61 -0.95
N ARG A 383 -23.98 8.01 -1.43
CA ARG A 383 -24.72 6.95 -0.70
C ARG A 383 -24.51 5.63 -1.43
N PHE A 384 -23.81 4.73 -0.75
CA PHE A 384 -23.48 3.42 -1.28
C PHE A 384 -24.60 2.38 -1.05
N ASP A 385 -24.57 1.32 -1.86
CA ASP A 385 -25.44 0.16 -1.62
C ASP A 385 -25.19 -0.39 -0.21
N GLY A 386 -26.25 -0.83 0.47
CA GLY A 386 -26.18 -1.23 1.87
C GLY A 386 -26.37 -0.08 2.87
N GLY A 387 -26.47 1.18 2.40
CA GLY A 387 -26.90 2.31 3.20
C GLY A 387 -25.76 3.13 3.85
N VAL A 388 -24.50 2.80 3.58
CA VAL A 388 -23.37 3.63 4.03
C VAL A 388 -23.33 4.96 3.25
N GLU A 389 -23.16 6.04 3.96
CA GLU A 389 -23.06 7.39 3.40
C GLU A 389 -21.67 7.95 3.59
N ALA A 390 -21.14 8.63 2.58
CA ALA A 390 -19.86 9.34 2.66
C ALA A 390 -20.02 10.80 2.25
N GLN A 391 -19.41 11.70 3.02
CA GLN A 391 -19.32 13.11 2.73
C GLN A 391 -17.85 13.54 2.65
N VAL A 392 -17.45 14.16 1.54
CA VAL A 392 -16.14 14.78 1.39
C VAL A 392 -16.32 16.28 1.18
N VAL A 393 -15.74 17.07 2.08
CA VAL A 393 -15.76 18.54 2.02
C VAL A 393 -14.36 19.05 1.71
N VAL A 394 -14.23 19.83 0.63
CA VAL A 394 -12.99 20.53 0.29
C VAL A 394 -13.27 22.04 0.32
N SER A 395 -12.49 22.80 1.08
CA SER A 395 -12.72 24.24 1.17
C SER A 395 -11.47 25.04 1.49
N SER A 396 -11.28 26.16 0.78
CA SER A 396 -10.31 27.21 1.07
C SER A 396 -10.92 28.38 1.89
N LEU A 397 -12.17 28.24 2.33
CA LEU A 397 -12.92 29.30 3.04
C LEU A 397 -13.34 28.91 4.47
N CYS A 398 -12.95 27.78 4.98
CA CYS A 398 -13.34 27.32 6.29
C CYS A 398 -12.39 27.88 7.36
N ALA A 399 -12.88 28.86 8.12
CA ALA A 399 -12.12 29.45 9.23
C ALA A 399 -12.29 28.70 10.57
N ALA A 400 -13.15 27.67 10.60
CA ALA A 400 -13.36 26.82 11.77
C ALA A 400 -12.55 25.52 11.65
N SER A 401 -11.99 25.05 12.76
CA SER A 401 -11.41 23.71 12.82
C SER A 401 -12.49 22.66 12.60
N LYS A 402 -12.15 21.63 11.82
CA LYS A 402 -12.96 20.45 11.58
C LYS A 402 -12.04 19.23 11.71
N PRO A 403 -12.48 18.13 12.32
CA PRO A 403 -11.72 16.90 12.29
C PRO A 403 -11.53 16.45 10.85
N LEU A 404 -10.40 15.83 10.56
CA LEU A 404 -10.13 15.26 9.23
C LEU A 404 -11.14 14.16 8.89
N TRP A 405 -11.42 13.28 9.88
CA TRP A 405 -12.39 12.20 9.76
C TRP A 405 -13.33 12.14 10.95
N THR A 406 -14.61 11.88 10.66
CA THR A 406 -15.60 11.40 11.60
C THR A 406 -16.27 10.17 11.02
N VAL A 407 -16.14 9.03 11.70
CA VAL A 407 -16.75 7.76 11.32
C VAL A 407 -17.83 7.42 12.35
N LEU A 408 -19.06 7.23 11.87
CA LEU A 408 -20.19 6.93 12.74
C LEU A 408 -20.67 5.50 12.52
N GLY A 409 -20.85 4.78 13.59
CA GLY A 409 -21.39 3.43 13.61
C GLY A 409 -22.54 3.29 14.62
N THR A 410 -23.22 2.16 14.60
CA THR A 410 -24.41 1.90 15.43
C THR A 410 -24.10 1.77 16.92
N GLU A 411 -22.84 1.53 17.28
CA GLU A 411 -22.39 1.30 18.66
C GLU A 411 -21.24 2.27 19.05
N GLY A 412 -20.91 3.24 18.18
CA GLY A 412 -19.86 4.21 18.50
C GLY A 412 -19.51 5.15 17.38
N ALA A 413 -18.49 5.94 17.65
CA ALA A 413 -17.91 6.89 16.69
C ALA A 413 -16.40 6.94 16.83
N ALA A 414 -15.70 7.22 15.73
CA ALA A 414 -14.27 7.50 15.71
C ALA A 414 -14.01 8.86 15.09
N VAL A 415 -13.13 9.64 15.71
CA VAL A 415 -12.72 10.97 15.25
C VAL A 415 -11.20 10.99 15.09
N VAL A 416 -10.72 11.42 13.93
CA VAL A 416 -9.31 11.67 13.63
C VAL A 416 -9.15 13.15 13.31
N GLU A 417 -8.33 13.86 14.08
CA GLU A 417 -8.19 15.31 13.96
C GLU A 417 -7.34 15.71 12.75
N ASP A 418 -6.24 15.02 12.52
CA ASP A 418 -5.30 15.32 11.44
C ASP A 418 -4.61 14.05 10.86
N TRP A 419 -3.74 14.21 9.88
CA TRP A 419 -3.06 13.14 9.15
C TRP A 419 -2.17 12.23 9.99
N GLY A 420 -1.66 12.70 11.11
CA GLY A 420 -0.69 11.99 11.96
C GLY A 420 -1.26 11.59 13.30
N SER A 421 -2.47 12.04 13.63
CA SER A 421 -3.13 11.67 14.88
C SER A 421 -3.74 10.27 14.82
N GLY A 422 -3.80 9.62 15.99
CA GLY A 422 -4.61 8.42 16.15
C GLY A 422 -6.11 8.74 16.14
N ALA A 423 -6.94 7.78 16.52
CA ALA A 423 -8.38 7.94 16.59
C ALA A 423 -8.87 8.08 18.04
N HIS A 424 -9.70 9.08 18.28
CA HIS A 424 -10.52 9.17 19.49
C HIS A 424 -11.81 8.39 19.25
N VAL A 425 -11.97 7.27 19.95
CA VAL A 425 -13.10 6.36 19.80
C VAL A 425 -14.02 6.48 20.99
N THR A 426 -15.30 6.70 20.71
CA THR A 426 -16.38 6.57 21.70
C THR A 426 -17.19 5.33 21.35
N SER A 427 -17.23 4.33 22.22
CA SER A 427 -18.10 3.16 22.07
C SER A 427 -19.22 3.16 23.11
N VAL A 428 -20.39 2.60 22.74
CA VAL A 428 -21.58 2.50 23.60
C VAL A 428 -22.03 1.04 23.59
N ASP A 429 -21.96 0.37 24.73
CA ASP A 429 -22.38 -1.03 24.83
C ASP A 429 -23.92 -1.18 24.91
N ALA A 430 -24.39 -2.43 24.85
CA ALA A 430 -25.82 -2.76 24.91
C ALA A 430 -26.55 -2.26 26.19
N ALA A 431 -25.81 -1.99 27.27
CA ALA A 431 -26.33 -1.42 28.50
C ALA A 431 -26.34 0.12 28.47
N GLY A 432 -25.86 0.76 27.38
CA GLY A 432 -25.75 2.21 27.25
C GLY A 432 -24.54 2.80 27.94
N VAL A 433 -23.57 1.99 28.36
CA VAL A 433 -22.33 2.48 28.99
C VAL A 433 -21.41 3.02 27.92
N ARG A 434 -21.07 4.31 28.03
CA ARG A 434 -20.16 5.01 27.15
C ARG A 434 -18.72 4.83 27.63
N ARG A 435 -17.82 4.49 26.67
CA ARG A 435 -16.38 4.42 26.90
C ARG A 435 -15.65 5.27 25.87
N GLU A 436 -14.62 5.98 26.34
CA GLU A 436 -13.75 6.80 25.49
C GLU A 436 -12.36 6.17 25.49
N ILE A 437 -11.83 5.91 24.31
CA ILE A 437 -10.57 5.22 24.08
C ILE A 437 -9.77 6.04 23.06
N HIS A 438 -8.48 6.21 23.28
CA HIS A 438 -7.57 6.73 22.26
C HIS A 438 -6.81 5.55 21.64
N ILE A 439 -6.96 5.39 20.34
CA ILE A 439 -6.20 4.41 19.52
C ILE A 439 -5.02 5.16 18.90
N PRO A 440 -3.77 4.79 19.24
CA PRO A 440 -2.59 5.41 18.63
C PRO A 440 -2.57 5.25 17.11
N ALA A 441 -1.91 6.18 16.42
CA ALA A 441 -1.77 6.11 14.99
C ALA A 441 -1.00 4.85 14.55
N VAL A 442 -1.60 4.05 13.68
CA VAL A 442 -0.94 2.93 13.03
C VAL A 442 0.04 3.47 12.00
N GLN A 443 1.30 3.09 12.09
CA GLN A 443 2.32 3.56 11.15
C GLN A 443 2.68 2.45 10.17
N LYS A 444 2.74 2.79 8.89
CA LYS A 444 3.25 1.88 7.86
C LYS A 444 4.19 2.62 6.92
N LEU A 445 5.33 2.00 6.64
CA LEU A 445 6.36 2.57 5.77
C LEU A 445 6.09 2.26 4.29
N ASN A 446 6.34 3.23 3.41
CA ASN A 446 6.46 3.16 1.93
C ASN A 446 5.74 2.00 1.22
N GLY A 447 4.46 1.77 1.57
CA GLY A 447 3.69 0.62 1.08
C GLY A 447 3.50 0.60 -0.45
N TYR A 448 3.36 1.77 -1.09
CA TYR A 448 3.09 1.86 -2.52
C TYR A 448 4.23 1.31 -3.38
N TYR A 449 5.45 1.87 -3.24
CA TYR A 449 6.60 1.45 -4.05
C TYR A 449 7.02 0.02 -3.75
N LYS A 450 6.93 -0.40 -2.47
CA LYS A 450 7.13 -1.79 -2.08
C LYS A 450 6.20 -2.73 -2.85
N ASN A 451 4.90 -2.41 -2.89
CA ASN A 451 3.91 -3.25 -3.57
C ASN A 451 4.13 -3.29 -5.09
N VAL A 452 4.49 -2.16 -5.72
CA VAL A 452 4.81 -2.14 -7.16
C VAL A 452 6.07 -2.97 -7.46
N ALA A 453 7.11 -2.87 -6.62
CA ALA A 453 8.32 -3.67 -6.78
C ALA A 453 8.04 -5.17 -6.60
N ASP A 454 7.28 -5.54 -5.58
CA ASP A 454 6.88 -6.92 -5.34
C ASP A 454 5.99 -7.47 -6.48
N HIS A 455 5.15 -6.62 -7.09
CA HIS A 455 4.37 -6.98 -8.27
C HIS A 455 5.26 -7.26 -9.49
N LEU A 456 6.18 -6.35 -9.82
CA LEU A 456 7.01 -6.45 -11.02
C LEU A 456 8.15 -7.48 -10.90
N LEU A 457 8.65 -7.73 -9.70
CA LEU A 457 9.80 -8.61 -9.46
C LEU A 457 9.40 -9.99 -8.93
N CYS A 458 8.23 -10.09 -8.30
CA CYS A 458 7.81 -11.30 -7.58
C CYS A 458 6.42 -11.81 -7.96
N ASP A 459 5.73 -11.16 -8.92
CA ASP A 459 4.36 -11.48 -9.36
C ASP A 459 3.30 -11.38 -8.23
N PHE A 460 3.56 -10.56 -7.21
CA PHE A 460 2.58 -10.34 -6.14
C PHE A 460 1.40 -9.49 -6.66
N PRO A 461 0.21 -9.62 -6.06
CA PRO A 461 -0.93 -8.82 -6.47
C PRO A 461 -0.67 -7.31 -6.34
N LEU A 462 -1.03 -6.55 -7.37
CA LEU A 462 -1.01 -5.10 -7.34
C LEU A 462 -2.19 -4.60 -6.50
N ILE A 463 -1.94 -3.84 -5.44
CA ILE A 463 -2.98 -3.33 -4.53
C ILE A 463 -3.73 -2.17 -5.19
N ILE A 464 -3.01 -1.18 -5.70
CA ILE A 464 -3.63 -0.06 -6.43
C ILE A 464 -3.75 -0.45 -7.91
N THR A 465 -4.75 -1.27 -8.21
CA THR A 465 -5.07 -1.61 -9.60
C THR A 465 -5.65 -0.42 -10.35
N PRO A 466 -5.56 -0.36 -11.68
CA PRO A 466 -6.17 0.73 -12.45
C PRO A 466 -7.71 0.76 -12.31
N LYS A 467 -8.37 -0.38 -12.09
CA LYS A 467 -9.81 -0.43 -11.80
C LYS A 467 -10.13 0.21 -10.45
N TRP A 468 -9.37 -0.12 -9.41
CA TRP A 468 -9.49 0.52 -8.10
C TRP A 468 -9.30 2.04 -8.20
N ALA A 469 -8.24 2.48 -8.87
CA ALA A 469 -7.90 3.89 -9.02
C ALA A 469 -8.90 4.70 -9.86
N LYS A 470 -9.69 4.04 -10.72
CA LYS A 470 -10.81 4.66 -11.45
C LYS A 470 -11.96 5.03 -10.49
N GLY A 471 -12.19 4.28 -9.41
CA GLY A 471 -13.27 4.51 -8.47
C GLY A 471 -13.36 5.95 -7.92
N PRO A 472 -12.28 6.53 -7.38
CA PRO A 472 -12.26 7.94 -6.97
C PRO A 472 -12.66 8.90 -8.08
N ILE A 473 -12.24 8.68 -9.33
CA ILE A 473 -12.60 9.54 -10.47
C ILE A 473 -14.09 9.44 -10.80
N GLN A 474 -14.66 8.22 -10.73
CA GLN A 474 -16.11 8.03 -10.91
C GLN A 474 -16.92 8.79 -9.85
N LEU A 475 -16.47 8.81 -8.60
CA LEU A 475 -17.11 9.55 -7.52
C LEU A 475 -17.01 11.07 -7.74
N ILE A 476 -15.82 11.57 -8.11
CA ILE A 476 -15.57 12.99 -8.33
C ILE A 476 -16.40 13.51 -9.51
N GLU A 477 -16.27 12.87 -10.69
CA GLU A 477 -16.97 13.27 -11.90
C GLU A 477 -18.50 13.16 -11.73
N GLY A 478 -18.97 12.10 -11.07
CA GLY A 478 -20.38 11.91 -10.77
C GLY A 478 -20.95 12.97 -9.82
N CYS A 479 -20.20 13.39 -8.78
CA CYS A 479 -20.60 14.49 -7.92
C CYS A 479 -20.61 15.84 -8.66
N GLU A 480 -19.66 16.08 -9.56
CA GLU A 480 -19.62 17.28 -10.39
C GLU A 480 -20.80 17.32 -11.39
N GLN A 481 -21.09 16.18 -12.04
CA GLN A 481 -22.26 16.06 -12.93
C GLN A 481 -23.56 16.28 -12.16
N ALA A 482 -23.68 15.73 -10.95
CA ALA A 482 -24.85 15.93 -10.10
C ALA A 482 -25.05 17.40 -9.73
N ALA A 483 -23.97 18.11 -9.36
CA ALA A 483 -24.00 19.55 -9.06
C ALA A 483 -24.38 20.39 -10.29
N ASN A 484 -23.86 20.07 -11.46
CA ASN A 484 -24.12 20.82 -12.70
C ASN A 484 -25.56 20.63 -13.22
N ARG A 485 -26.19 19.49 -12.93
CA ARG A 485 -27.55 19.15 -13.40
C ARG A 485 -28.62 19.39 -12.33
N ASP A 486 -28.21 19.62 -11.08
CA ASP A 486 -29.08 19.62 -9.89
C ASP A 486 -29.91 18.33 -9.76
N GLU A 487 -29.24 17.16 -10.03
CA GLU A 487 -29.85 15.85 -10.05
C GLU A 487 -28.95 14.82 -9.35
N VAL A 488 -29.54 13.72 -8.89
CA VAL A 488 -28.77 12.59 -8.36
C VAL A 488 -28.18 11.78 -9.50
N VAL A 489 -26.86 11.60 -9.50
CA VAL A 489 -26.13 10.75 -10.46
C VAL A 489 -25.85 9.39 -9.83
N LYS A 490 -26.03 8.30 -10.58
CA LYS A 490 -25.74 6.93 -10.14
C LYS A 490 -24.50 6.40 -10.85
N VAL A 491 -23.59 5.82 -10.09
CA VAL A 491 -22.39 5.15 -10.60
C VAL A 491 -22.32 3.70 -10.16
N SER A 492 -21.61 2.89 -10.91
CA SER A 492 -21.31 1.49 -10.56
C SER A 492 -19.81 1.24 -10.65
N PHE A 493 -19.30 0.42 -9.74
CA PHE A 493 -17.88 0.05 -9.64
C PHE A 493 -17.69 -1.40 -10.10
N ASP A 494 -16.52 -1.69 -10.68
CA ASP A 494 -16.15 -2.99 -11.24
C ASP A 494 -14.82 -3.54 -10.69
N PHE A 495 -14.47 -3.18 -9.43
CA PHE A 495 -13.27 -3.61 -8.70
C PHE A 495 -13.54 -4.67 -7.63
#